data_2cd9a14735722aec3aa6f7cf0b0cccc3
#
_entry.id   2cd9a14735722aec3aa6f7cf0b0cccc3
#
_cell.length_a   1.000
_cell.length_b   1.000
_cell.length_c   1.000
_cell.angle_alpha   90.00
_cell.angle_beta   90.00
_cell.angle_gamma   90.00
#
_symmetry.space_group_name_H-M   'P 1'
#
loop_
_entity.id
_entity.type
_entity.pdbx_description
1 polymer ?
#
loop_
_entity_poly.entity_id
_entity_poly.type
_entity_poly.pdbx_seq_one_letter_code
_entity_poly.pdbx_strand_id
1 'polypeptide(L)'
;DNPNLIIGARRGSPLAVGYGPGENYLGSDSYALKSMTNKISYLNDGEFCIIKKDNVEFFNQSGKKINKKILHLSSNEQNYEKGDYKHFMAKEIDEQPNTIKNCVNEYIDKINNDINIFNFPFKEKEINSITLIGCGTAYHSCLIAKYWFEQLTLSLIHI
;
A
#
# COMPACT_ATOMS: atom_id res chain seq x y z
N ASP A 1 21.84 -9.43 -24.17
CA ASP A 1 21.35 -9.76 -22.82
C ASP A 1 22.55 -9.82 -21.87
N ASN A 2 22.47 -9.09 -20.76
CA ASN A 2 23.50 -9.12 -19.71
C ASN A 2 22.89 -9.77 -18.46
N PRO A 3 23.26 -11.02 -18.14
CA PRO A 3 22.65 -11.74 -17.01
C PRO A 3 23.05 -11.17 -15.63
N ASN A 4 24.01 -10.23 -15.58
CA ASN A 4 24.53 -9.69 -14.33
C ASN A 4 23.90 -8.33 -13.95
N LEU A 5 22.84 -7.91 -14.62
CA LEU A 5 22.14 -6.67 -14.28
C LEU A 5 20.62 -6.82 -14.39
N ILE A 6 19.93 -6.07 -13.52
CA ILE A 6 18.49 -5.90 -13.55
C ILE A 6 18.22 -4.39 -13.73
N ILE A 7 17.26 -4.05 -14.56
CA ILE A 7 16.79 -2.66 -14.70
C ILE A 7 15.39 -2.59 -14.11
N GLY A 8 15.21 -1.71 -13.12
CA GLY A 8 13.92 -1.38 -12.54
C GLY A 8 13.51 0.03 -12.95
N ALA A 9 12.27 0.21 -13.39
CA ALA A 9 11.72 1.53 -13.71
C ALA A 9 10.35 1.70 -13.07
N ARG A 10 10.07 2.90 -12.54
CA ARG A 10 8.80 3.22 -11.93
C ARG A 10 7.99 4.18 -12.78
N ARG A 11 6.75 3.79 -13.05
CA ARG A 11 5.73 4.66 -13.62
C ARG A 11 4.37 4.28 -13.01
N GLY A 12 3.90 5.09 -12.07
CA GLY A 12 2.69 4.82 -11.30
C GLY A 12 2.94 3.88 -10.11
N SER A 13 2.93 2.57 -10.33
CA SER A 13 3.10 1.58 -9.26
C SER A 13 4.40 1.75 -8.48
N PRO A 14 4.39 1.60 -7.15
CA PRO A 14 5.59 1.70 -6.33
C PRO A 14 6.66 0.69 -6.75
N LEU A 15 7.93 1.07 -6.56
CA LEU A 15 9.08 0.22 -6.79
C LEU A 15 10.17 0.56 -5.77
N ALA A 16 10.71 -0.46 -5.11
CA ALA A 16 11.76 -0.34 -4.11
C ALA A 16 12.95 -1.23 -4.43
N VAL A 17 14.13 -0.73 -4.12
CA VAL A 17 15.38 -1.48 -4.14
C VAL A 17 15.75 -1.84 -2.71
N GLY A 18 16.08 -3.10 -2.48
CA GLY A 18 16.64 -3.59 -1.23
C GLY A 18 18.14 -3.84 -1.36
N TYR A 19 18.88 -3.61 -0.29
CA TYR A 19 20.34 -3.80 -0.24
C TYR A 19 20.70 -4.93 0.71
N GLY A 20 21.40 -5.93 0.20
CA GLY A 20 21.92 -7.05 0.97
C GLY A 20 23.45 -7.20 0.86
N PRO A 21 24.06 -8.07 1.65
CA PRO A 21 25.49 -8.37 1.57
C PRO A 21 25.80 -9.19 0.31
N GLY A 22 26.41 -8.55 -0.70
CA GLY A 22 26.76 -9.20 -1.95
C GLY A 22 25.61 -9.52 -2.89
N GLU A 23 24.46 -8.89 -2.68
CA GLU A 23 23.26 -9.02 -3.51
C GLU A 23 22.32 -7.82 -3.31
N ASN A 24 21.52 -7.52 -4.30
CA ASN A 24 20.51 -6.47 -4.23
C ASN A 24 19.18 -6.99 -4.76
N TYR A 25 18.10 -6.42 -4.28
CA TYR A 25 16.74 -6.88 -4.52
C TYR A 25 15.88 -5.80 -5.17
N LEU A 26 14.85 -6.23 -5.90
CA LEU A 26 13.83 -5.34 -6.46
C LEU A 26 12.45 -5.87 -6.06
N GLY A 27 11.62 -5.02 -5.51
CA GLY A 27 10.26 -5.37 -5.09
C GLY A 27 9.29 -4.20 -5.24
N SER A 28 8.01 -4.48 -5.24
CA SER A 28 6.96 -3.45 -5.34
C SER A 28 6.96 -2.49 -4.15
N ASP A 29 7.29 -3.01 -2.97
CA ASP A 29 7.32 -2.24 -1.72
C ASP A 29 8.31 -2.82 -0.69
N SER A 30 8.43 -2.15 0.44
CA SER A 30 9.28 -2.59 1.56
C SER A 30 8.84 -3.92 2.15
N TYR A 31 7.56 -4.22 2.13
CA TYR A 31 7.01 -5.43 2.69
C TYR A 31 7.49 -6.67 1.91
N ALA A 32 7.49 -6.59 0.58
CA ALA A 32 8.00 -7.65 -0.28
C ALA A 32 9.49 -7.95 -0.04
N LEU A 33 10.25 -6.96 0.44
CA LEU A 33 11.69 -7.05 0.67
C LEU A 33 12.08 -7.33 2.13
N LYS A 34 11.14 -7.22 3.07
CA LYS A 34 11.39 -7.26 4.53
C LYS A 34 12.08 -8.54 5.01
N SER A 35 11.77 -9.69 4.39
CA SER A 35 12.40 -10.97 4.74
C SER A 35 13.87 -11.08 4.28
N MET A 36 14.30 -10.22 3.37
CA MET A 36 15.63 -10.27 2.75
C MET A 36 16.53 -9.15 3.23
N THR A 37 15.98 -7.98 3.52
CA THR A 37 16.76 -6.82 3.94
C THR A 37 15.94 -5.79 4.72
N ASN A 38 16.62 -5.04 5.60
CA ASN A 38 16.06 -3.88 6.29
C ASN A 38 16.52 -2.54 5.68
N LYS A 39 17.32 -2.56 4.61
CA LYS A 39 17.84 -1.37 3.94
C LYS A 39 17.18 -1.23 2.59
N ILE A 40 16.44 -0.17 2.38
CA ILE A 40 15.69 0.05 1.13
C ILE A 40 15.82 1.47 0.61
N SER A 41 15.60 1.64 -0.68
CA SER A 41 15.38 2.94 -1.32
C SER A 41 14.20 2.86 -2.28
N TYR A 42 13.31 3.84 -2.23
CA TYR A 42 12.18 3.93 -3.15
C TYR A 42 12.52 4.76 -4.39
N LEU A 43 12.06 4.32 -5.54
CA LEU A 43 12.06 5.13 -6.75
C LEU A 43 10.86 6.08 -6.71
N ASN A 44 11.05 7.32 -7.18
CA ASN A 44 9.96 8.24 -7.50
C ASN A 44 9.41 7.94 -8.89
N ASP A 45 8.26 8.52 -9.22
CA ASP A 45 7.68 8.35 -10.55
C ASP A 45 8.60 8.90 -11.64
N GLY A 46 8.77 8.14 -12.73
CA GLY A 46 9.68 8.48 -13.83
C GLY A 46 11.15 8.16 -13.57
N GLU A 47 11.53 7.64 -12.41
CA GLU A 47 12.89 7.20 -12.14
C GLU A 47 13.12 5.75 -12.56
N PHE A 48 14.38 5.42 -12.81
CA PHE A 48 14.82 4.04 -13.03
C PHE A 48 16.14 3.75 -12.32
N CYS A 49 16.41 2.47 -12.10
CA CYS A 49 17.65 2.01 -11.50
C CYS A 49 18.30 0.88 -12.30
N ILE A 50 19.61 0.80 -12.21
CA ILE A 50 20.41 -0.31 -12.70
C ILE A 50 21.00 -1.02 -11.49
N ILE A 51 20.62 -2.27 -11.31
CA ILE A 51 21.01 -3.10 -10.18
C ILE A 51 22.02 -4.14 -10.66
N LYS A 52 23.16 -4.15 -10.02
CA LYS A 52 24.19 -5.19 -10.15
C LYS A 52 24.35 -5.87 -8.79
N LYS A 53 25.11 -6.95 -8.75
CA LYS A 53 25.37 -7.70 -7.53
C LYS A 53 25.85 -6.81 -6.38
N ASP A 54 26.79 -5.93 -6.64
CA ASP A 54 27.49 -5.14 -5.62
C ASP A 54 27.19 -3.63 -5.71
N ASN A 55 26.34 -3.20 -6.66
CA ASN A 55 26.09 -1.78 -6.91
C ASN A 55 24.69 -1.51 -7.42
N VAL A 56 24.13 -0.38 -7.00
CA VAL A 56 22.85 0.15 -7.51
C VAL A 56 23.05 1.59 -7.93
N GLU A 57 22.63 1.91 -9.14
CA GLU A 57 22.65 3.26 -9.69
C GLU A 57 21.22 3.71 -10.01
N PHE A 58 20.90 4.94 -9.63
CA PHE A 58 19.59 5.53 -9.87
C PHE A 58 19.69 6.68 -10.87
N PHE A 59 18.66 6.81 -11.68
CA PHE A 59 18.56 7.82 -12.71
C PHE A 59 17.17 8.42 -12.73
N ASN A 60 17.09 9.71 -13.05
CA ASN A 60 15.81 10.36 -13.32
C ASN A 60 15.33 10.08 -14.76
N GLN A 61 14.14 10.57 -15.10
CA GLN A 61 13.54 10.40 -16.43
C GLN A 61 14.40 10.93 -17.58
N SER A 62 15.27 11.92 -17.35
CA SER A 62 16.21 12.44 -18.35
C SER A 62 17.51 11.66 -18.45
N GLY A 63 17.66 10.56 -17.70
CA GLY A 63 18.87 9.73 -17.70
C GLY A 63 20.02 10.30 -16.85
N LYS A 64 19.79 11.36 -16.09
CA LYS A 64 20.79 11.91 -15.17
C LYS A 64 20.87 11.06 -13.91
N LYS A 65 22.09 10.69 -13.52
CA LYS A 65 22.34 9.95 -12.28
C LYS A 65 21.94 10.78 -11.05
N ILE A 66 21.24 10.14 -10.12
CA ILE A 66 20.75 10.73 -8.88
C ILE A 66 21.17 9.88 -7.69
N ASN A 67 21.26 10.50 -6.51
CA ASN A 67 21.49 9.79 -5.25
C ASN A 67 20.16 9.55 -4.54
N LYS A 68 19.99 8.36 -3.97
CA LYS A 68 18.83 7.98 -3.16
C LYS A 68 19.23 7.78 -1.71
N LYS A 69 18.35 8.22 -0.82
CA LYS A 69 18.49 7.95 0.62
C LYS A 69 18.17 6.48 0.88
N ILE A 70 19.04 5.82 1.60
CA ILE A 70 18.76 4.49 2.15
C ILE A 70 17.95 4.68 3.43
N LEU A 71 16.80 4.05 3.46
CA LEU A 71 15.92 3.98 4.62
C LEU A 71 16.19 2.67 5.35
N HIS A 72 16.22 2.74 6.67
CA HIS A 72 16.31 1.56 7.52
C HIS A 72 14.90 1.25 8.03
N LEU A 73 14.39 0.07 7.68
CA LEU A 73 13.12 -0.41 8.21
C LEU A 73 13.30 -0.74 9.69
N SER A 74 12.50 -0.11 10.55
CA SER A 74 12.50 -0.45 11.97
C SER A 74 11.82 -1.81 12.19
N SER A 75 12.35 -2.58 13.14
CA SER A 75 11.78 -3.87 13.54
C SER A 75 10.41 -3.75 14.22
N ASN A 76 9.99 -2.53 14.58
CA ASN A 76 8.74 -2.25 15.28
C ASN A 76 7.50 -2.10 14.38
N GLU A 77 7.66 -2.13 13.06
CA GLU A 77 6.50 -2.29 12.19
C GLU A 77 5.97 -3.71 12.39
N GLN A 78 4.77 -3.79 12.89
CA GLN A 78 4.00 -4.97 13.33
C GLN A 78 4.45 -6.26 12.63
N ASN A 79 4.78 -7.27 13.43
CA ASN A 79 5.13 -8.60 12.96
C ASN A 79 3.99 -9.15 12.09
N TYR A 80 4.10 -8.97 10.79
CA TYR A 80 3.27 -9.65 9.81
C TYR A 80 3.75 -11.11 9.65
N GLU A 81 4.09 -11.73 10.79
CA GLU A 81 4.41 -13.14 10.78
C GLU A 81 3.13 -13.94 10.56
N LYS A 82 3.26 -15.00 9.80
CA LYS A 82 2.15 -15.91 9.53
C LYS A 82 1.64 -16.55 10.83
N GLY A 83 2.49 -16.60 11.87
CA GLY A 83 2.19 -17.23 13.14
C GLY A 83 1.95 -18.74 12.92
N ASP A 84 1.03 -19.31 13.68
CA ASP A 84 0.67 -20.72 13.61
C ASP A 84 -0.20 -21.11 12.41
N TYR A 85 -0.56 -20.14 11.56
CA TYR A 85 -1.40 -20.39 10.40
C TYR A 85 -0.62 -20.99 9.23
N LYS A 86 -1.22 -21.98 8.55
CA LYS A 86 -0.65 -22.58 7.35
C LYS A 86 -0.51 -21.60 6.19
N HIS A 87 -1.47 -20.68 6.05
CA HIS A 87 -1.54 -19.67 4.98
C HIS A 87 -1.87 -18.30 5.54
N PHE A 88 -1.33 -17.23 4.96
CA PHE A 88 -1.68 -15.84 5.34
C PHE A 88 -3.17 -15.56 5.20
N MET A 89 -3.83 -16.05 4.15
CA MET A 89 -5.27 -15.90 3.96
C MET A 89 -6.07 -16.48 5.13
N ALA A 90 -5.66 -17.63 5.68
CA ALA A 90 -6.34 -18.21 6.85
C ALA A 90 -6.18 -17.31 8.09
N LYS A 91 -4.99 -16.73 8.29
CA LYS A 91 -4.74 -15.74 9.35
C LYS A 91 -5.62 -14.50 9.16
N GLU A 92 -5.64 -13.94 7.95
CA GLU A 92 -6.43 -12.74 7.63
C GLU A 92 -7.93 -12.97 7.84
N ILE A 93 -8.45 -14.14 7.49
CA ILE A 93 -9.85 -14.50 7.74
C ILE A 93 -10.15 -14.55 9.25
N ASP A 94 -9.26 -15.14 10.04
CA ASP A 94 -9.43 -15.24 11.49
C ASP A 94 -9.30 -13.89 12.19
N GLU A 95 -8.47 -12.99 11.66
CA GLU A 95 -8.27 -11.65 12.19
C GLU A 95 -9.40 -10.65 11.84
N GLN A 96 -10.26 -10.96 10.87
CA GLN A 96 -11.32 -10.05 10.40
C GLN A 96 -12.19 -9.47 11.53
N PRO A 97 -12.67 -10.23 12.54
CA PRO A 97 -13.50 -9.67 13.60
C PRO A 97 -12.79 -8.57 14.38
N ASN A 98 -11.50 -8.75 14.66
CA ASN A 98 -10.69 -7.78 15.38
C ASN A 98 -10.36 -6.55 14.50
N THR A 99 -10.05 -6.78 13.24
CA THR A 99 -9.76 -5.70 12.28
C THR A 99 -10.98 -4.81 12.06
N ILE A 100 -12.15 -5.40 11.86
CA ILE A 100 -13.43 -4.67 11.73
C ILE A 100 -13.74 -3.90 13.02
N LYS A 101 -13.59 -4.54 14.18
CA LYS A 101 -13.81 -3.89 15.48
C LYS A 101 -12.90 -2.68 15.67
N ASN A 102 -11.62 -2.78 15.31
CA ASN A 102 -10.67 -1.68 15.41
C ASN A 102 -11.05 -0.54 14.47
N CYS A 103 -11.38 -0.86 13.21
CA CYS A 103 -11.83 0.11 12.23
C CYS A 103 -13.08 0.85 12.71
N VAL A 104 -14.10 0.13 13.18
CA VAL A 104 -15.33 0.73 13.71
C VAL A 104 -15.05 1.62 14.92
N ASN A 105 -14.19 1.17 15.85
CA ASN A 105 -13.85 1.94 17.05
C ASN A 105 -13.10 3.25 16.74
N GLU A 106 -12.39 3.32 15.62
CA GLU A 106 -11.68 4.54 15.20
C GLU A 106 -12.63 5.62 14.68
N TYR A 107 -13.72 5.21 14.03
CA TYR A 107 -14.67 6.12 13.40
C TYR A 107 -15.94 6.40 14.20
N ILE A 108 -16.22 5.62 15.25
CA ILE A 108 -17.43 5.81 16.08
C ILE A 108 -17.07 6.47 17.41
N ASP A 109 -17.61 7.65 17.63
CA ASP A 109 -17.64 8.28 18.94
C ASP A 109 -18.78 7.64 19.78
N LYS A 110 -18.38 6.72 20.67
CA LYS A 110 -19.33 5.99 21.53
C LYS A 110 -19.99 6.86 22.60
N ILE A 111 -19.41 8.02 22.92
CA ILE A 111 -19.92 8.92 23.95
C ILE A 111 -21.09 9.72 23.38
N ASN A 112 -20.91 10.26 22.19
CA ASN A 112 -21.89 11.10 21.51
C ASN A 112 -22.78 10.30 20.54
N ASN A 113 -22.51 9.01 20.36
CA ASN A 113 -23.17 8.13 19.39
C ASN A 113 -23.15 8.72 17.97
N ASP A 114 -22.00 9.24 17.58
CA ASP A 114 -21.78 9.95 16.33
C ASP A 114 -20.59 9.35 15.55
N ILE A 115 -20.45 9.73 14.29
CA ILE A 115 -19.35 9.30 13.43
C ILE A 115 -18.31 10.42 13.40
N ASN A 116 -17.07 10.10 13.77
CA ASN A 116 -15.95 11.01 13.73
C ASN A 116 -14.99 10.64 12.58
N ILE A 117 -15.08 11.35 11.48
CA ILE A 117 -14.14 11.20 10.35
C ILE A 117 -13.08 12.29 10.47
N PHE A 118 -11.90 11.94 10.99
CA PHE A 118 -10.79 12.87 11.15
C PHE A 118 -10.35 13.44 9.81
N ASN A 119 -10.18 14.77 9.77
CA ASN A 119 -9.71 15.51 8.58
C ASN A 119 -10.57 15.32 7.32
N PHE A 120 -11.87 15.08 7.47
CA PHE A 120 -12.76 15.06 6.31
C PHE A 120 -12.80 16.46 5.68
N PRO A 121 -12.29 16.64 4.44
CA PRO A 121 -12.04 17.97 3.88
C PRO A 121 -13.30 18.64 3.32
N PHE A 122 -14.44 17.96 3.34
CA PHE A 122 -15.69 18.43 2.73
C PHE A 122 -16.77 18.65 3.79
N LYS A 123 -17.66 19.57 3.54
CA LYS A 123 -18.90 19.68 4.30
C LYS A 123 -19.90 18.67 3.75
N GLU A 124 -20.49 17.88 4.60
CA GLU A 124 -21.42 16.80 4.22
C GLU A 124 -22.53 17.30 3.27
N LYS A 125 -23.04 18.51 3.50
CA LYS A 125 -24.11 19.12 2.70
C LYS A 125 -23.67 19.55 1.28
N GLU A 126 -22.37 19.55 1.01
CA GLU A 126 -21.79 19.94 -0.28
C GLU A 126 -21.53 18.72 -1.19
N ILE A 127 -21.69 17.50 -0.66
CA ILE A 127 -21.46 16.27 -1.41
C ILE A 127 -22.71 15.96 -2.25
N ASN A 128 -22.58 16.08 -3.56
CA ASN A 128 -23.65 15.79 -4.52
C ASN A 128 -23.51 14.41 -5.18
N SER A 129 -22.34 13.82 -5.17
CA SER A 129 -22.07 12.50 -5.76
C SER A 129 -20.88 11.83 -5.10
N ILE A 130 -20.90 10.50 -5.09
CA ILE A 130 -19.80 9.66 -4.61
C ILE A 130 -19.46 8.68 -5.72
N THR A 131 -18.18 8.58 -6.09
CA THR A 131 -17.67 7.57 -7.00
C THR A 131 -16.80 6.61 -6.22
N LEU A 132 -17.17 5.32 -6.22
CA LEU A 132 -16.43 4.26 -5.57
C LEU A 132 -15.53 3.56 -6.59
N ILE A 133 -14.23 3.46 -6.29
CA ILE A 133 -13.25 2.88 -7.21
C ILE A 133 -12.53 1.73 -6.51
N GLY A 134 -12.45 0.60 -7.19
CA GLY A 134 -11.75 -0.58 -6.67
C GLY A 134 -11.50 -1.62 -7.74
N CYS A 135 -10.58 -2.55 -7.46
CA CYS A 135 -10.35 -3.75 -8.26
C CYS A 135 -10.30 -4.99 -7.36
N GLY A 136 -10.50 -6.18 -7.93
CA GLY A 136 -10.54 -7.42 -7.17
C GLY A 136 -11.63 -7.41 -6.08
N THR A 137 -11.29 -7.80 -4.87
CA THR A 137 -12.23 -7.82 -3.72
C THR A 137 -12.70 -6.43 -3.33
N ALA A 138 -11.88 -5.39 -3.51
CA ALA A 138 -12.27 -4.00 -3.28
C ALA A 138 -13.40 -3.56 -4.22
N TYR A 139 -13.41 -4.01 -5.49
CA TYR A 139 -14.53 -3.77 -6.41
C TYR A 139 -15.84 -4.38 -5.91
N HIS A 140 -15.80 -5.60 -5.38
CA HIS A 140 -17.00 -6.22 -4.80
C HIS A 140 -17.52 -5.46 -3.57
N SER A 141 -16.61 -4.92 -2.75
CA SER A 141 -16.98 -4.04 -1.64
C SER A 141 -17.63 -2.74 -2.13
N CYS A 142 -17.11 -2.15 -3.22
CA CYS A 142 -17.71 -0.98 -3.86
C CYS A 142 -19.12 -1.28 -4.39
N LEU A 143 -19.35 -2.46 -4.99
CA LEU A 143 -20.68 -2.88 -5.44
C LEU A 143 -21.69 -2.96 -4.30
N ILE A 144 -21.31 -3.57 -3.17
CA ILE A 144 -22.18 -3.65 -1.99
C ILE A 144 -22.45 -2.24 -1.44
N ALA A 145 -21.40 -1.43 -1.29
CA ALA A 145 -21.52 -0.07 -0.80
C ALA A 145 -22.44 0.79 -1.69
N LYS A 146 -22.40 0.61 -3.02
CA LYS A 146 -23.34 1.27 -3.95
C LYS A 146 -24.78 1.04 -3.54
N TYR A 147 -25.19 -0.23 -3.38
CA TYR A 147 -26.58 -0.55 -3.01
C TYR A 147 -26.95 0.02 -1.64
N TRP A 148 -26.04 0.01 -0.67
CA TRP A 148 -26.31 0.59 0.64
C TRP A 148 -26.46 2.11 0.57
N PHE A 149 -25.60 2.81 -0.17
CA PHE A 149 -25.75 4.25 -0.35
C PHE A 149 -27.03 4.59 -1.09
N GLU A 150 -27.37 3.91 -2.18
CA GLU A 150 -28.62 4.11 -2.91
C GLU A 150 -29.85 3.91 -2.00
N GLN A 151 -29.82 2.87 -1.17
CA GLN A 151 -30.92 2.57 -0.25
C GLN A 151 -31.04 3.60 0.89
N LEU A 152 -29.92 4.03 1.46
CA LEU A 152 -29.89 4.92 2.62
C LEU A 152 -30.08 6.40 2.23
N THR A 153 -29.57 6.81 1.08
CA THR A 153 -29.60 8.21 0.65
C THR A 153 -30.68 8.49 -0.40
N LEU A 154 -31.34 7.47 -0.93
CA LEU A 154 -32.29 7.54 -2.05
C LEU A 154 -31.68 8.22 -3.29
N SER A 155 -30.37 8.13 -3.48
CA SER A 155 -29.65 8.73 -4.60
C SER A 155 -28.88 7.68 -5.40
N LEU A 156 -28.66 7.98 -6.70
CA LEU A 156 -27.89 7.12 -7.59
C LEU A 156 -26.40 7.32 -7.39
N ILE A 157 -25.66 6.20 -7.31
CA ILE A 157 -24.21 6.19 -7.20
C ILE A 157 -23.63 5.46 -8.41
N HIS A 158 -22.61 6.04 -9.02
CA HIS A 158 -21.88 5.45 -10.12
C HIS A 158 -20.63 4.72 -9.61
N ILE A 159 -20.36 3.55 -10.17
CA ILE A 159 -19.18 2.74 -9.90
C ILE A 159 -18.28 2.77 -11.14
#